data_465bc3ca14a2579cc25427f07e484105
#
_entry.id   465bc3ca14a2579cc25427f07e484105
#
_cell.length_a   1.000
_cell.length_b   1.000
_cell.length_c   1.000
_cell.angle_alpha   90.00
_cell.angle_beta   90.00
_cell.angle_gamma   90.00
#
_symmetry.space_group_name_H-M   'P 1'
#
loop_
_entity.id
_entity.type
_entity.pdbx_description
1 polymer ?
#
loop_
_entity_poly.entity_id
_entity_poly.type
_entity_poly.pdbx_seq_one_letter_code
_entity_poly.pdbx_strand_id
1 'polypeptide(L)'
;MTPETLRVIDEDSVTDEELLVGERTALDAFFDTINTRRIAQTLWFFTCIQAVYAIVMFGSGELTRGAVAGVVVLGDLLLLRHRNAPAVSRNIRQTAAAVLIGHLVVLQVFHGAASGGIGFWFGLLPVLASRFRLTSGETVALFGALYAVVAVRLVGESLVTRQSPPFLSLALFALFFIACFAVSWAISRRQENRFLDRWRSESARHRDRLRMKQELEYAREIQLSMLPREAPRLDWLDVAALSLPATEVGGDYYDYFDFGSDRLAMVVGDVTGHGVASGLVLSGVRSSLNLLRDEMERPSAVLD
;
A
#
# COMPACT_ATOMS: atom_id res chain seq x y z
N MET A 1 -0.67 -4.28 5.84
CA MET A 1 -0.52 -4.88 4.49
C MET A 1 0.11 -6.22 4.73
N THR A 2 -0.65 -7.29 4.57
CA THR A 2 -0.14 -8.67 4.74
C THR A 2 0.59 -9.09 3.47
N PRO A 3 1.64 -9.96 3.58
CA PRO A 3 2.45 -10.39 2.45
C PRO A 3 1.69 -11.18 1.36
N GLU A 4 0.45 -11.56 1.60
CA GLU A 4 -0.36 -12.39 0.68
C GLU A 4 -0.89 -11.67 -0.56
N THR A 5 -0.83 -10.34 -0.62
CA THR A 5 -1.27 -9.58 -1.81
C THR A 5 -0.19 -9.43 -2.89
N LEU A 6 1.02 -9.90 -2.60
CA LEU A 6 2.11 -10.03 -3.58
C LEU A 6 2.16 -11.48 -4.10
N ARG A 7 1.08 -11.98 -4.70
CA ARG A 7 1.17 -13.20 -5.50
C ARG A 7 2.17 -12.95 -6.62
N VAL A 8 3.14 -13.85 -6.67
CA VAL A 8 4.12 -14.00 -7.74
C VAL A 8 3.43 -13.82 -9.09
N ILE A 9 3.60 -12.65 -9.68
CA ILE A 9 3.27 -12.40 -11.07
C ILE A 9 4.48 -12.93 -11.82
N ASP A 10 4.26 -13.93 -12.67
CA ASP A 10 5.27 -14.54 -13.54
C ASP A 10 5.89 -13.43 -14.38
N GLU A 11 7.19 -13.19 -14.24
CA GLU A 11 7.83 -11.91 -14.57
C GLU A 11 8.01 -11.62 -16.07
N ASP A 12 7.86 -12.62 -16.92
CA ASP A 12 8.11 -12.47 -18.37
C ASP A 12 6.89 -12.06 -19.19
N SER A 13 5.71 -11.89 -18.55
CA SER A 13 4.45 -11.59 -19.26
C SER A 13 3.62 -10.44 -18.70
N VAL A 14 4.10 -9.70 -17.70
CA VAL A 14 3.32 -8.59 -17.11
C VAL A 14 3.25 -7.44 -18.10
N THR A 15 2.09 -7.29 -18.72
CA THR A 15 1.81 -6.18 -19.61
C THR A 15 1.73 -4.86 -18.83
N ASP A 16 2.01 -3.74 -19.50
CA ASP A 16 1.80 -2.40 -18.94
C ASP A 16 0.38 -2.22 -18.41
N GLU A 17 -0.59 -2.92 -18.98
CA GLU A 17 -1.99 -2.90 -18.57
C GLU A 17 -2.21 -3.59 -17.21
N GLU A 18 -1.55 -4.72 -16.96
CA GLU A 18 -1.62 -5.42 -15.67
C GLU A 18 -0.95 -4.61 -14.54
N LEU A 19 0.15 -3.93 -14.85
CA LEU A 19 0.80 -3.00 -13.92
C LEU A 19 -0.12 -1.83 -13.56
N LEU A 20 -0.81 -1.25 -14.54
CA LEU A 20 -1.76 -0.16 -14.33
C LEU A 20 -2.99 -0.62 -13.52
N VAL A 21 -3.47 -1.85 -13.74
CA VAL A 21 -4.55 -2.45 -12.95
C VAL A 21 -4.09 -2.68 -11.52
N GLY A 22 -2.89 -3.19 -11.32
CA GLY A 22 -2.28 -3.37 -10.00
C GLY A 22 -2.12 -2.05 -9.23
N GLU A 23 -1.63 -0.99 -9.88
CA GLU A 23 -1.53 0.35 -9.32
C GLU A 23 -2.89 0.88 -8.85
N ARG A 24 -3.93 0.77 -9.69
CA ARG A 24 -5.28 1.24 -9.37
C ARG A 24 -5.86 0.48 -8.19
N THR A 25 -5.74 -0.83 -8.20
CA THR A 25 -6.24 -1.70 -7.11
C THR A 25 -5.56 -1.38 -5.78
N ALA A 26 -4.23 -1.18 -5.78
CA ALA A 26 -3.47 -0.82 -4.60
C ALA A 26 -3.84 0.59 -4.09
N LEU A 27 -4.07 1.54 -4.99
CA LEU A 27 -4.49 2.90 -4.66
C LEU A 27 -5.88 2.91 -4.02
N ASP A 28 -6.83 2.18 -4.59
CA ASP A 28 -8.19 2.06 -4.05
C ASP A 28 -8.18 1.42 -2.65
N ALA A 29 -7.45 0.33 -2.44
CA ALA A 29 -7.31 -0.30 -1.15
C ALA A 29 -6.67 0.63 -0.10
N PHE A 30 -5.70 1.46 -0.51
CA PHE A 30 -5.08 2.47 0.33
C PHE A 30 -6.10 3.53 0.78
N PHE A 31 -6.87 4.09 -0.16
CA PHE A 31 -7.91 5.07 0.18
C PHE A 31 -9.02 4.48 1.04
N ASP A 32 -9.46 3.26 0.78
CA ASP A 32 -10.51 2.60 1.54
C ASP A 32 -10.07 2.34 2.99
N THR A 33 -8.79 1.95 3.20
CA THR A 33 -8.22 1.78 4.55
C THR A 33 -8.21 3.09 5.33
N ILE A 34 -7.81 4.19 4.69
CA ILE A 34 -7.79 5.52 5.33
C ILE A 34 -9.21 5.98 5.64
N ASN A 35 -10.13 5.83 4.70
CA ASN A 35 -11.51 6.26 4.84
C ASN A 35 -12.24 5.48 5.93
N THR A 36 -12.01 4.17 6.06
CA THR A 36 -12.61 3.35 7.14
C THR A 36 -12.28 3.91 8.53
N ARG A 37 -11.03 4.32 8.76
CA ARG A 37 -10.63 4.93 10.04
C ARG A 37 -11.25 6.31 10.23
N ARG A 38 -11.29 7.11 9.17
CA ARG A 38 -11.79 8.49 9.22
C ARG A 38 -13.30 8.56 9.37
N ILE A 39 -14.05 7.64 8.74
CA ILE A 39 -15.51 7.58 8.91
C ILE A 39 -15.87 7.32 10.37
N ALA A 40 -15.17 6.41 11.04
CA ALA A 40 -15.38 6.15 12.46
C ALA A 40 -15.13 7.39 13.32
N GLN A 41 -14.05 8.13 13.07
CA GLN A 41 -13.76 9.38 13.79
C GLN A 41 -14.80 10.45 13.55
N THR A 42 -15.29 10.58 12.30
CA THR A 42 -16.30 11.56 11.92
C THR A 42 -17.67 11.22 12.53
N LEU A 43 -18.06 9.93 12.49
CA LEU A 43 -19.27 9.45 13.14
C LEU A 43 -19.22 9.71 14.65
N TRP A 44 -18.14 9.40 15.33
CA TRP A 44 -17.99 9.69 16.76
C TRP A 44 -18.13 11.18 17.06
N PHE A 45 -17.55 12.04 16.24
CA PHE A 45 -17.66 13.49 16.38
C PHE A 45 -19.13 13.95 16.27
N PHE A 46 -19.85 13.51 15.24
CA PHE A 46 -21.27 13.84 15.08
C PHE A 46 -22.13 13.23 16.16
N THR A 47 -21.91 11.99 16.53
CA THR A 47 -22.63 11.31 17.62
C THR A 47 -22.52 12.09 18.93
N CYS A 48 -21.32 12.54 19.32
CA CYS A 48 -21.15 13.35 20.52
C CYS A 48 -21.93 14.67 20.45
N ILE A 49 -21.84 15.38 19.33
CA ILE A 49 -22.56 16.64 19.15
C ILE A 49 -24.06 16.43 19.20
N GLN A 50 -24.58 15.46 18.47
CA GLN A 50 -26.01 15.16 18.44
C GLN A 50 -26.53 14.66 19.79
N ALA A 51 -25.74 13.92 20.56
CA ALA A 51 -26.12 13.50 21.90
C ALA A 51 -26.23 14.68 22.85
N VAL A 52 -25.28 15.60 22.83
CA VAL A 52 -25.36 16.85 23.63
C VAL A 52 -26.59 17.66 23.19
N TYR A 53 -26.83 17.82 21.90
CA TYR A 53 -27.99 18.53 21.38
C TYR A 53 -29.31 17.87 21.82
N ALA A 54 -29.41 16.53 21.74
CA ALA A 54 -30.60 15.80 22.19
C ALA A 54 -30.88 16.07 23.70
N ILE A 55 -29.84 16.00 24.54
CA ILE A 55 -29.97 16.26 25.98
C ILE A 55 -30.50 17.70 26.24
N VAL A 56 -29.94 18.69 25.55
CA VAL A 56 -30.36 20.08 25.69
C VAL A 56 -31.81 20.27 25.26
N MET A 57 -32.21 19.67 24.12
CA MET A 57 -33.60 19.79 23.60
C MET A 57 -34.59 19.08 24.52
N PHE A 58 -34.29 17.92 25.06
CA PHE A 58 -35.15 17.27 26.06
C PHE A 58 -35.25 18.12 27.35
N GLY A 59 -34.15 18.69 27.81
CA GLY A 59 -34.13 19.56 28.99
C GLY A 59 -34.92 20.86 28.81
N SER A 60 -35.02 21.38 27.60
CA SER A 60 -35.82 22.59 27.26
C SER A 60 -37.28 22.30 26.88
N GLY A 61 -37.71 21.03 26.92
CA GLY A 61 -39.10 20.65 26.58
C GLY A 61 -39.35 20.48 25.07
N GLU A 62 -38.34 20.60 24.22
CA GLU A 62 -38.42 20.44 22.76
C GLU A 62 -38.36 18.95 22.38
N LEU A 63 -39.36 18.15 22.82
CA LEU A 63 -39.37 16.68 22.72
C LEU A 63 -39.18 16.15 21.30
N THR A 64 -39.80 16.79 20.30
CA THR A 64 -39.66 16.35 18.89
C THR A 64 -38.24 16.48 18.36
N ARG A 65 -37.57 17.60 18.64
CA ARG A 65 -36.20 17.85 18.23
C ARG A 65 -35.22 16.94 18.96
N GLY A 66 -35.44 16.72 20.26
CA GLY A 66 -34.66 15.79 21.05
C GLY A 66 -34.78 14.35 20.56
N ALA A 67 -36.01 13.90 20.23
CA ALA A 67 -36.25 12.56 19.71
C ALA A 67 -35.54 12.30 18.36
N VAL A 68 -35.62 13.29 17.44
CA VAL A 68 -34.95 13.14 16.14
C VAL A 68 -33.41 13.10 16.30
N ALA A 69 -32.85 13.95 17.13
CA ALA A 69 -31.43 13.89 17.42
C ALA A 69 -31.02 12.52 18.02
N GLY A 70 -31.87 11.97 18.90
CA GLY A 70 -31.68 10.63 19.44
C GLY A 70 -31.68 9.51 18.39
N VAL A 71 -32.60 9.60 17.41
CA VAL A 71 -32.64 8.64 16.28
C VAL A 71 -31.35 8.71 15.45
N VAL A 72 -30.83 9.92 15.19
CA VAL A 72 -29.57 10.11 14.45
C VAL A 72 -28.40 9.49 15.21
N VAL A 73 -28.30 9.74 16.54
CA VAL A 73 -27.29 9.12 17.41
C VAL A 73 -27.35 7.61 17.33
N LEU A 74 -28.55 7.02 17.35
CA LEU A 74 -28.72 5.57 17.23
C LEU A 74 -28.26 5.06 15.86
N GLY A 75 -28.58 5.77 14.78
CA GLY A 75 -28.12 5.46 13.44
C GLY A 75 -26.58 5.49 13.33
N ASP A 76 -25.93 6.51 13.88
CA ASP A 76 -24.48 6.60 13.91
C ASP A 76 -23.83 5.47 14.69
N LEU A 77 -24.36 5.13 15.86
CA LEU A 77 -23.87 4.01 16.69
C LEU A 77 -24.03 2.66 15.98
N LEU A 78 -25.14 2.45 15.27
CA LEU A 78 -25.34 1.25 14.44
C LEU A 78 -24.33 1.19 13.29
N LEU A 79 -24.06 2.31 12.61
CA LEU A 79 -23.06 2.38 11.56
C LEU A 79 -21.65 2.14 12.11
N LEU A 80 -21.31 2.68 13.28
CA LEU A 80 -20.04 2.43 13.97
C LEU A 80 -19.87 0.96 14.31
N ARG A 81 -20.94 0.32 14.80
CA ARG A 81 -20.94 -1.13 15.11
C ARG A 81 -20.72 -1.98 13.86
N HIS A 82 -21.31 -1.62 12.74
CA HIS A 82 -21.28 -2.39 11.49
C HIS A 82 -20.24 -1.86 10.48
N ARG A 83 -19.34 -0.95 10.86
CA ARG A 83 -18.35 -0.34 9.95
C ARG A 83 -17.46 -1.33 9.21
N ASN A 84 -17.21 -2.49 9.82
CA ASN A 84 -16.39 -3.56 9.22
C ASN A 84 -17.22 -4.59 8.45
N ALA A 85 -18.56 -4.40 8.36
CA ALA A 85 -19.39 -5.29 7.58
C ALA A 85 -19.02 -5.21 6.08
N PRO A 86 -19.05 -6.33 5.33
CA PRO A 86 -18.63 -6.35 3.92
C PRO A 86 -19.35 -5.34 3.04
N ALA A 87 -20.64 -5.06 3.30
CA ALA A 87 -21.41 -4.08 2.56
C ALA A 87 -20.93 -2.63 2.81
N VAL A 88 -20.53 -2.31 4.04
CA VAL A 88 -20.04 -0.98 4.41
C VAL A 88 -18.59 -0.80 3.95
N SER A 89 -17.72 -1.79 4.16
CA SER A 89 -16.31 -1.71 3.78
C SER A 89 -16.11 -1.66 2.26
N ARG A 90 -16.93 -2.40 1.49
CA ARG A 90 -16.88 -2.40 0.03
C ARG A 90 -17.24 -1.02 -0.57
N ASN A 91 -18.16 -0.31 0.08
CA ASN A 91 -18.68 0.97 -0.38
C ASN A 91 -18.33 2.11 0.59
N ILE A 92 -17.16 2.03 1.24
CA ILE A 92 -16.77 2.94 2.32
C ILE A 92 -16.80 4.42 1.91
N ARG A 93 -16.41 4.72 0.66
CA ARG A 93 -16.40 6.08 0.11
C ARG A 93 -17.82 6.63 -0.05
N GLN A 94 -18.74 5.83 -0.59
CA GLN A 94 -20.15 6.19 -0.74
C GLN A 94 -20.84 6.31 0.62
N THR A 95 -20.51 5.42 1.57
CA THR A 95 -21.01 5.51 2.94
C THR A 95 -20.54 6.79 3.62
N ALA A 96 -19.29 7.21 3.44
CA ALA A 96 -18.77 8.47 3.97
C ALA A 96 -19.52 9.67 3.40
N ALA A 97 -19.76 9.69 2.09
CA ALA A 97 -20.54 10.76 1.43
C ALA A 97 -21.98 10.80 1.94
N ALA A 98 -22.65 9.65 2.04
CA ALA A 98 -24.02 9.54 2.52
C ALA A 98 -24.17 10.04 3.97
N VAL A 99 -23.21 9.68 4.85
CA VAL A 99 -23.18 10.16 6.24
C VAL A 99 -23.07 11.69 6.30
N LEU A 100 -22.15 12.28 5.55
CA LEU A 100 -21.97 13.73 5.53
C LEU A 100 -23.21 14.46 5.01
N ILE A 101 -23.80 13.98 3.90
CA ILE A 101 -25.02 14.56 3.32
C ILE A 101 -26.18 14.36 4.29
N GLY A 102 -26.37 13.18 4.88
CA GLY A 102 -27.42 12.88 5.83
C GLY A 102 -27.39 13.80 7.05
N HIS A 103 -26.21 13.99 7.65
CA HIS A 103 -26.04 14.93 8.77
C HIS A 103 -26.34 16.36 8.37
N LEU A 104 -25.94 16.79 7.15
CA LEU A 104 -26.28 18.10 6.64
C LEU A 104 -27.81 18.29 6.53
N VAL A 105 -28.51 17.31 5.95
CA VAL A 105 -29.97 17.35 5.81
C VAL A 105 -30.66 17.44 7.17
N VAL A 106 -30.23 16.60 8.12
CA VAL A 106 -30.78 16.62 9.49
C VAL A 106 -30.54 17.98 10.16
N LEU A 107 -29.33 18.51 10.08
CA LEU A 107 -29.03 19.84 10.63
C LEU A 107 -29.89 20.92 9.99
N GLN A 108 -30.17 20.83 8.69
CA GLN A 108 -31.03 21.79 7.97
C GLN A 108 -32.48 21.74 8.40
N VAL A 109 -33.05 20.56 8.57
CA VAL A 109 -34.48 20.36 8.87
C VAL A 109 -34.79 20.80 10.30
N PHE A 110 -33.90 20.50 11.25
CA PHE A 110 -34.20 20.64 12.68
C PHE A 110 -33.64 21.89 13.35
N HIS A 111 -32.63 22.54 12.78
CA HIS A 111 -32.09 23.79 13.32
C HIS A 111 -32.71 24.99 12.60
N GLY A 112 -34.00 25.27 12.76
CA GLY A 112 -34.70 26.31 12.04
C GLY A 112 -33.98 27.67 11.90
N ALA A 113 -34.48 28.53 11.04
CA ALA A 113 -33.86 29.79 10.62
C ALA A 113 -33.50 30.79 11.74
N ALA A 114 -34.06 30.62 12.92
CA ALA A 114 -33.91 31.56 14.03
C ALA A 114 -32.59 31.44 14.84
N SER A 115 -31.80 30.36 14.63
CA SER A 115 -30.58 30.20 15.37
C SER A 115 -29.36 30.58 14.51
N GLY A 116 -28.72 31.71 14.82
CA GLY A 116 -27.48 32.19 14.13
C GLY A 116 -26.30 31.20 14.12
N GLY A 117 -26.49 29.99 14.68
CA GLY A 117 -25.52 28.90 14.66
C GLY A 117 -25.43 28.13 13.35
N ILE A 118 -26.39 28.30 12.42
CA ILE A 118 -26.45 27.54 11.17
C ILE A 118 -25.24 27.81 10.27
N GLY A 119 -24.80 29.06 10.19
CA GLY A 119 -23.63 29.42 9.39
C GLY A 119 -22.35 28.70 9.79
N PHE A 120 -22.17 28.41 11.08
CA PHE A 120 -21.02 27.65 11.59
C PHE A 120 -21.01 26.22 11.08
N TRP A 121 -22.17 25.55 11.08
CA TRP A 121 -22.27 24.16 10.62
C TRP A 121 -22.04 24.02 9.11
N PHE A 122 -22.53 25.00 8.34
CA PHE A 122 -22.25 25.03 6.89
C PHE A 122 -20.75 25.16 6.57
N GLY A 123 -20.04 25.95 7.39
CA GLY A 123 -18.59 26.06 7.24
C GLY A 123 -17.83 24.80 7.61
N LEU A 124 -18.33 24.04 8.59
CA LEU A 124 -17.62 22.85 9.10
C LEU A 124 -17.71 21.65 8.16
N LEU A 125 -18.86 21.44 7.50
CA LEU A 125 -19.08 20.26 6.65
C LEU A 125 -18.12 20.12 5.48
N PRO A 126 -17.81 21.16 4.69
CA PRO A 126 -16.80 21.08 3.65
C PRO A 126 -15.40 20.76 4.22
N VAL A 127 -15.08 21.29 5.40
CA VAL A 127 -13.81 20.98 6.08
C VAL A 127 -13.76 19.51 6.49
N LEU A 128 -14.85 18.97 7.04
CA LEU A 128 -14.96 17.53 7.35
C LEU A 128 -14.92 16.67 6.09
N ALA A 129 -15.63 17.07 5.03
CA ALA A 129 -15.58 16.38 3.75
C ALA A 129 -14.15 16.31 3.18
N SER A 130 -13.36 17.38 3.37
CA SER A 130 -11.96 17.40 2.92
C SER A 130 -11.05 16.36 3.62
N ARG A 131 -11.48 15.77 4.72
CA ARG A 131 -10.76 14.72 5.43
C ARG A 131 -10.82 13.36 4.71
N PHE A 132 -11.87 13.12 3.94
CA PHE A 132 -12.02 11.88 3.20
C PHE A 132 -11.14 11.88 1.96
N ARG A 133 -10.58 10.71 1.66
CA ARG A 133 -9.76 10.49 0.47
C ARG A 133 -10.65 9.95 -0.63
N LEU A 134 -11.15 10.86 -1.43
CA LEU A 134 -12.03 10.59 -2.55
C LEU A 134 -11.28 10.79 -3.85
N THR A 135 -11.72 10.12 -4.90
CA THR A 135 -11.27 10.41 -6.25
C THR A 135 -11.71 11.83 -6.67
N SER A 136 -11.09 12.37 -7.71
CA SER A 136 -11.46 13.71 -8.18
C SER A 136 -12.95 13.83 -8.51
N GLY A 137 -13.55 12.81 -9.17
CA GLY A 137 -14.98 12.78 -9.49
C GLY A 137 -15.87 12.70 -8.25
N GLU A 138 -15.56 11.82 -7.30
CA GLU A 138 -16.31 11.71 -6.05
C GLU A 138 -16.22 12.98 -5.21
N THR A 139 -15.07 13.66 -5.22
CA THR A 139 -14.90 14.94 -4.53
C THR A 139 -15.81 16.01 -5.14
N VAL A 140 -15.84 16.13 -6.48
CA VAL A 140 -16.74 17.06 -7.19
C VAL A 140 -18.20 16.77 -6.85
N ALA A 141 -18.61 15.50 -6.93
CA ALA A 141 -19.99 15.08 -6.64
C ALA A 141 -20.39 15.40 -5.20
N LEU A 142 -19.53 15.11 -4.22
CA LEU A 142 -19.79 15.37 -2.81
C LEU A 142 -19.95 16.87 -2.53
N PHE A 143 -18.99 17.68 -2.97
CA PHE A 143 -19.06 19.13 -2.76
C PHE A 143 -20.21 19.77 -3.52
N GLY A 144 -20.52 19.30 -4.73
CA GLY A 144 -21.68 19.74 -5.50
C GLY A 144 -23.00 19.42 -4.79
N ALA A 145 -23.15 18.20 -4.27
CA ALA A 145 -24.33 17.81 -3.50
C ALA A 145 -24.49 18.61 -2.20
N LEU A 146 -23.42 18.82 -1.45
CA LEU A 146 -23.42 19.64 -0.24
C LEU A 146 -23.85 21.08 -0.55
N TYR A 147 -23.29 21.68 -1.62
CA TYR A 147 -23.67 23.01 -2.05
C TYR A 147 -25.15 23.08 -2.48
N ALA A 148 -25.64 22.10 -3.24
CA ALA A 148 -27.01 22.04 -3.69
C ALA A 148 -28.01 22.02 -2.51
N VAL A 149 -27.75 21.24 -1.45
CA VAL A 149 -28.58 21.21 -0.25
C VAL A 149 -28.66 22.59 0.43
N VAL A 150 -27.51 23.27 0.54
CA VAL A 150 -27.45 24.63 1.11
C VAL A 150 -28.22 25.63 0.25
N ALA A 151 -28.03 25.58 -1.06
CA ALA A 151 -28.69 26.51 -2.00
C ALA A 151 -30.21 26.34 -2.01
N VAL A 152 -30.69 25.07 -2.08
CA VAL A 152 -32.15 24.78 -2.03
C VAL A 152 -32.78 25.34 -0.76
N ARG A 153 -32.12 25.21 0.37
CA ARG A 153 -32.63 25.77 1.62
C ARG A 153 -32.69 27.28 1.60
N LEU A 154 -31.57 27.95 1.27
CA LEU A 154 -31.53 29.44 1.29
C LEU A 154 -32.57 30.05 0.35
N VAL A 155 -32.78 29.45 -0.83
CA VAL A 155 -33.80 29.85 -1.78
C VAL A 155 -35.21 29.58 -1.22
N GLY A 156 -35.43 28.38 -0.67
CA GLY A 156 -36.69 27.99 -0.08
C GLY A 156 -37.12 28.91 1.08
N GLU A 157 -36.18 29.26 1.95
CA GLU A 157 -36.44 30.21 3.06
C GLU A 157 -36.79 31.59 2.53
N SER A 158 -36.08 32.08 1.51
CA SER A 158 -36.38 33.36 0.84
C SER A 158 -37.82 33.38 0.26
N LEU A 159 -38.24 32.27 -0.37
CA LEU A 159 -39.60 32.16 -0.93
C LEU A 159 -40.67 32.17 0.16
N VAL A 160 -40.46 31.49 1.28
CA VAL A 160 -41.40 31.41 2.41
C VAL A 160 -41.49 32.76 3.11
N THR A 161 -40.40 33.45 3.35
CA THR A 161 -40.35 34.74 4.04
C THR A 161 -40.68 35.92 3.13
N ARG A 162 -40.89 35.68 1.84
CA ARG A 162 -41.11 36.72 0.79
C ARG A 162 -40.00 37.78 0.75
N GLN A 163 -38.81 37.43 1.16
CA GLN A 163 -37.62 38.29 1.08
C GLN A 163 -36.93 38.12 -0.28
N SER A 164 -36.13 39.11 -0.66
CA SER A 164 -35.31 39.02 -1.87
C SER A 164 -34.35 37.79 -1.77
N PRO A 165 -34.11 37.08 -2.89
CA PRO A 165 -33.20 35.95 -2.90
C PRO A 165 -31.81 36.32 -2.33
N PRO A 166 -31.21 35.47 -1.49
CA PRO A 166 -29.96 35.79 -0.79
C PRO A 166 -28.75 35.59 -1.70
N PHE A 167 -28.69 36.29 -2.84
CA PHE A 167 -27.65 36.13 -3.86
C PHE A 167 -26.24 36.32 -3.31
N LEU A 168 -26.03 37.29 -2.42
CA LEU A 168 -24.72 37.52 -1.80
C LEU A 168 -24.31 36.31 -0.93
N SER A 169 -25.23 35.80 -0.11
CA SER A 169 -24.96 34.61 0.72
C SER A 169 -24.65 33.38 -0.12
N LEU A 170 -25.43 33.16 -1.19
CA LEU A 170 -25.17 32.04 -2.13
C LEU A 170 -23.81 32.18 -2.79
N ALA A 171 -23.42 33.40 -3.23
CA ALA A 171 -22.11 33.63 -3.84
C ALA A 171 -20.96 33.42 -2.85
N LEU A 172 -21.08 33.87 -1.60
CA LEU A 172 -20.08 33.67 -0.56
C LEU A 172 -19.94 32.20 -0.20
N PHE A 173 -21.06 31.46 -0.10
CA PHE A 173 -21.01 30.01 0.13
C PHE A 173 -20.39 29.26 -1.06
N ALA A 174 -20.73 29.66 -2.30
CA ALA A 174 -20.11 29.06 -3.48
C ALA A 174 -18.60 29.27 -3.48
N LEU A 175 -18.11 30.47 -3.20
CA LEU A 175 -16.69 30.78 -3.10
C LEU A 175 -16.02 29.94 -2.01
N PHE A 176 -16.62 29.80 -0.83
CA PHE A 176 -16.13 28.99 0.27
C PHE A 176 -16.06 27.51 -0.12
N PHE A 177 -17.11 26.95 -0.75
CA PHE A 177 -17.12 25.56 -1.21
C PHE A 177 -16.06 25.32 -2.29
N ILE A 178 -15.89 26.25 -3.23
CA ILE A 178 -14.83 26.16 -4.26
C ILE A 178 -13.45 26.15 -3.60
N ALA A 179 -13.20 27.02 -2.61
CA ALA A 179 -11.95 27.04 -1.88
C ALA A 179 -11.68 25.71 -1.14
N CYS A 180 -12.69 25.20 -0.41
CA CYS A 180 -12.59 23.91 0.29
C CYS A 180 -12.38 22.75 -0.69
N PHE A 181 -13.09 22.77 -1.83
CA PHE A 181 -12.89 21.80 -2.90
C PHE A 181 -11.47 21.84 -3.44
N ALA A 182 -10.96 23.01 -3.79
CA ALA A 182 -9.61 23.19 -4.33
C ALA A 182 -8.52 22.66 -3.37
N VAL A 183 -8.65 22.98 -2.08
CA VAL A 183 -7.75 22.48 -1.04
C VAL A 183 -7.85 20.95 -0.91
N SER A 184 -9.07 20.42 -0.83
CA SER A 184 -9.31 18.98 -0.73
C SER A 184 -8.74 18.23 -1.93
N TRP A 185 -9.02 18.74 -3.14
CA TRP A 185 -8.50 18.18 -4.38
C TRP A 185 -6.97 18.21 -4.44
N ALA A 186 -6.37 19.35 -4.10
CA ALA A 186 -4.90 19.48 -4.09
C ALA A 186 -4.22 18.52 -3.10
N ILE A 187 -4.81 18.35 -1.90
CA ILE A 187 -4.32 17.41 -0.91
C ILE A 187 -4.47 15.97 -1.40
N SER A 188 -5.62 15.61 -1.99
CA SER A 188 -5.88 14.26 -2.52
C SER A 188 -4.91 13.93 -3.64
N ARG A 189 -4.72 14.83 -4.61
CA ARG A 189 -3.75 14.67 -5.70
C ARG A 189 -2.32 14.49 -5.22
N ARG A 190 -1.89 15.29 -4.24
CA ARG A 190 -0.53 15.17 -3.67
C ARG A 190 -0.31 13.83 -2.95
N GLN A 191 -1.36 13.26 -2.36
CA GLN A 191 -1.25 11.98 -1.67
C GLN A 191 -1.29 10.81 -2.64
N GLU A 192 -2.13 10.89 -3.67
CA GLU A 192 -2.15 9.94 -4.79
C GLU A 192 -0.78 9.84 -5.43
N ASN A 193 -0.20 10.97 -5.85
CA ASN A 193 1.12 11.00 -6.46
C ASN A 193 2.20 10.40 -5.53
N ARG A 194 2.22 10.81 -4.25
CA ARG A 194 3.18 10.26 -3.29
C ARG A 194 3.01 8.76 -3.06
N PHE A 195 1.79 8.26 -3.09
CA PHE A 195 1.54 6.83 -2.98
C PHE A 195 2.07 6.09 -4.21
N LEU A 196 1.71 6.56 -5.41
CA LEU A 196 2.15 5.97 -6.67
C LEU A 196 3.68 5.96 -6.80
N ASP A 197 4.33 7.08 -6.47
CA ASP A 197 5.80 7.17 -6.51
C ASP A 197 6.46 6.13 -5.59
N ARG A 198 5.95 5.97 -4.37
CA ARG A 198 6.43 4.96 -3.43
C ARG A 198 6.18 3.55 -3.94
N TRP A 199 4.97 3.28 -4.38
CA TRP A 199 4.57 1.97 -4.88
C TRP A 199 5.44 1.55 -6.07
N ARG A 200 5.65 2.45 -7.04
CA ARG A 200 6.52 2.22 -8.21
C ARG A 200 7.97 1.96 -7.80
N SER A 201 8.49 2.76 -6.87
CA SER A 201 9.86 2.58 -6.41
C SER A 201 10.06 1.27 -5.62
N GLU A 202 9.08 0.86 -4.81
CA GLU A 202 9.12 -0.41 -4.08
C GLU A 202 9.00 -1.61 -5.03
N SER A 203 8.10 -1.53 -6.01
CA SER A 203 7.91 -2.55 -7.03
C SER A 203 9.15 -2.71 -7.91
N ALA A 204 9.79 -1.60 -8.32
CA ALA A 204 11.05 -1.63 -9.06
C ALA A 204 12.16 -2.30 -8.26
N ARG A 205 12.36 -1.90 -6.99
CA ARG A 205 13.35 -2.51 -6.11
C ARG A 205 13.10 -3.99 -5.88
N HIS A 206 11.84 -4.40 -5.82
CA HIS A 206 11.50 -5.82 -5.66
C HIS A 206 11.89 -6.62 -6.89
N ARG A 207 11.57 -6.13 -8.09
CA ARG A 207 12.00 -6.75 -9.36
C ARG A 207 13.52 -6.85 -9.47
N ASP A 208 14.24 -5.77 -9.17
CA ASP A 208 15.70 -5.77 -9.21
C ASP A 208 16.30 -6.80 -8.26
N ARG A 209 15.71 -6.97 -7.05
CA ARG A 209 16.15 -8.01 -6.09
C ARG A 209 15.90 -9.42 -6.62
N LEU A 210 14.74 -9.65 -7.24
CA LEU A 210 14.43 -10.97 -7.81
C LEU A 210 15.38 -11.30 -8.96
N ARG A 211 15.60 -10.36 -9.90
CA ARG A 211 16.56 -10.52 -10.98
C ARG A 211 17.96 -10.83 -10.45
N MET A 212 18.44 -10.04 -9.49
CA MET A 212 19.77 -10.28 -8.89
C MET A 212 19.85 -11.66 -8.24
N LYS A 213 18.78 -12.11 -7.57
CA LYS A 213 18.73 -13.45 -6.97
C LYS A 213 18.80 -14.55 -8.02
N GLN A 214 18.11 -14.40 -9.14
CA GLN A 214 18.20 -15.36 -10.26
C GLN A 214 19.60 -15.38 -10.87
N GLU A 215 20.21 -14.22 -11.10
CA GLU A 215 21.57 -14.13 -11.63
C GLU A 215 22.60 -14.82 -10.70
N LEU A 216 22.45 -14.65 -9.38
CA LEU A 216 23.29 -15.35 -8.39
C LEU A 216 23.04 -16.85 -8.38
N GLU A 217 21.81 -17.32 -8.55
CA GLU A 217 21.52 -18.75 -8.65
C GLU A 217 22.14 -19.37 -9.91
N TYR A 218 22.06 -18.71 -11.05
CA TYR A 218 22.79 -19.14 -12.26
C TYR A 218 24.31 -19.17 -12.05
N ALA A 219 24.88 -18.17 -11.39
CA ALA A 219 26.29 -18.15 -11.06
C ALA A 219 26.68 -19.34 -10.16
N ARG A 220 25.83 -19.70 -9.20
CA ARG A 220 25.98 -20.88 -8.34
C ARG A 220 25.95 -22.17 -9.15
N GLU A 221 24.97 -22.34 -10.03
CA GLU A 221 24.88 -23.54 -10.90
C GLU A 221 26.14 -23.70 -11.76
N ILE A 222 26.63 -22.62 -12.34
CA ILE A 222 27.89 -22.63 -13.12
C ILE A 222 29.04 -23.06 -12.22
N GLN A 223 29.19 -22.49 -11.03
CA GLN A 223 30.28 -22.84 -10.10
C GLN A 223 30.20 -24.30 -9.67
N LEU A 224 29.03 -24.79 -9.26
CA LEU A 224 28.86 -26.19 -8.87
C LEU A 224 29.17 -27.17 -10.03
N SER A 225 28.91 -26.75 -11.27
CA SER A 225 29.27 -27.54 -12.46
C SER A 225 30.80 -27.68 -12.68
N MET A 226 31.56 -26.80 -12.03
CA MET A 226 33.04 -26.87 -12.08
C MET A 226 33.62 -27.91 -11.11
N LEU A 227 32.90 -28.30 -10.08
CA LEU A 227 33.32 -29.34 -9.15
C LEU A 227 33.14 -30.73 -9.76
N PRO A 228 33.92 -31.73 -9.36
CA PRO A 228 33.71 -33.11 -9.78
C PRO A 228 32.31 -33.60 -9.39
N ARG A 229 31.61 -34.20 -10.35
CA ARG A 229 30.23 -34.71 -10.11
C ARG A 229 30.25 -36.02 -9.33
N GLU A 230 31.30 -36.83 -9.50
CA GLU A 230 31.47 -38.11 -8.84
C GLU A 230 32.92 -38.23 -8.32
N ALA A 231 33.06 -38.87 -7.17
CA ALA A 231 34.37 -39.24 -6.68
C ALA A 231 34.97 -40.35 -7.55
N PRO A 232 36.29 -40.39 -7.70
CA PRO A 232 36.99 -41.47 -8.46
C PRO A 232 36.69 -42.82 -7.80
N ARG A 233 36.46 -43.86 -8.62
CA ARG A 233 36.29 -45.23 -8.15
C ARG A 233 37.64 -45.95 -8.21
N LEU A 234 38.21 -46.19 -7.05
CA LEU A 234 39.52 -46.79 -6.90
C LEU A 234 39.39 -48.04 -6.03
N ASP A 235 40.05 -49.15 -6.41
CA ASP A 235 39.98 -50.39 -5.64
C ASP A 235 40.72 -50.31 -4.30
N TRP A 236 41.61 -49.34 -4.15
CA TRP A 236 42.51 -49.19 -3.00
C TRP A 236 42.12 -47.97 -2.09
N LEU A 237 41.19 -47.10 -2.52
CA LEU A 237 40.84 -45.91 -1.78
C LEU A 237 39.38 -45.54 -2.01
N ASP A 238 38.63 -45.33 -0.92
CA ASP A 238 37.30 -44.73 -0.93
C ASP A 238 37.42 -43.23 -0.72
N VAL A 239 36.81 -42.44 -1.64
CA VAL A 239 36.82 -40.99 -1.61
C VAL A 239 35.40 -40.45 -1.59
N ALA A 240 35.13 -39.49 -0.71
CA ALA A 240 33.88 -38.74 -0.67
C ALA A 240 34.18 -37.26 -0.47
N ALA A 241 33.46 -36.40 -1.17
CA ALA A 241 33.52 -34.97 -0.96
C ALA A 241 32.11 -34.34 -1.11
N LEU A 242 31.93 -33.24 -0.41
CA LEU A 242 30.70 -32.45 -0.42
C LEU A 242 31.07 -30.99 -0.26
N SER A 243 30.52 -30.14 -1.13
CA SER A 243 30.55 -28.68 -0.98
C SER A 243 29.16 -28.16 -0.66
N LEU A 244 29.05 -27.43 0.43
CA LEU A 244 27.80 -26.79 0.88
C LEU A 244 28.05 -25.28 1.04
N PRO A 245 27.91 -24.48 -0.03
CA PRO A 245 28.15 -23.06 0.05
C PRO A 245 27.21 -22.41 1.07
N ALA A 246 27.74 -21.55 1.93
CA ALA A 246 26.96 -20.79 2.92
C ALA A 246 26.17 -19.63 2.31
N THR A 247 26.58 -19.16 1.13
CA THR A 247 25.93 -18.12 0.32
C THR A 247 25.61 -18.68 -1.07
N GLU A 248 25.03 -17.83 -1.93
CA GLU A 248 24.68 -18.24 -3.29
C GLU A 248 25.89 -18.75 -4.10
N VAL A 249 27.08 -18.11 -3.94
CA VAL A 249 28.33 -18.54 -4.60
C VAL A 249 29.42 -18.66 -3.55
N GLY A 250 30.06 -19.83 -3.49
CA GLY A 250 31.09 -20.16 -2.50
C GLY A 250 32.51 -19.89 -2.98
N GLY A 251 33.48 -20.00 -2.06
CA GLY A 251 34.91 -19.99 -2.35
C GLY A 251 35.56 -21.38 -2.33
N ASP A 252 34.81 -22.38 -1.85
CA ASP A 252 35.33 -23.76 -1.67
C ASP A 252 35.52 -24.45 -3.01
N TYR A 253 36.65 -25.13 -3.13
CA TYR A 253 37.02 -25.92 -4.29
C TYR A 253 37.61 -27.26 -3.87
N TYR A 254 37.26 -28.30 -4.60
CA TYR A 254 37.95 -29.59 -4.57
C TYR A 254 38.01 -30.18 -5.97
N ASP A 255 39.08 -30.98 -6.23
CA ASP A 255 39.23 -31.73 -7.48
C ASP A 255 40.05 -32.97 -7.28
N TYR A 256 40.03 -33.89 -8.25
CA TYR A 256 40.69 -35.15 -8.26
C TYR A 256 41.41 -35.35 -9.58
N PHE A 257 42.69 -35.78 -9.51
CA PHE A 257 43.52 -36.12 -10.68
C PHE A 257 44.04 -37.55 -10.50
N ASP A 258 43.46 -38.48 -11.24
CA ASP A 258 43.85 -39.88 -11.24
C ASP A 258 44.97 -40.09 -12.26
N PHE A 259 46.13 -40.63 -11.82
CA PHE A 259 47.30 -40.96 -12.62
C PHE A 259 47.44 -42.47 -12.86
N GLY A 260 46.52 -43.28 -12.37
CA GLY A 260 46.63 -44.72 -12.39
C GLY A 260 47.74 -45.27 -11.45
N SER A 261 47.94 -46.61 -11.44
CA SER A 261 48.99 -47.23 -10.64
C SER A 261 48.96 -46.82 -9.16
N ASP A 262 47.77 -46.78 -8.56
CA ASP A 262 47.52 -46.43 -7.15
C ASP A 262 48.00 -45.01 -6.76
N ARG A 263 47.89 -44.04 -7.69
CA ARG A 263 48.23 -42.64 -7.49
C ARG A 263 47.06 -41.73 -7.80
N LEU A 264 46.68 -40.92 -6.79
CA LEU A 264 45.63 -39.91 -6.89
C LEU A 264 46.14 -38.60 -6.29
N ALA A 265 46.04 -37.50 -7.03
CA ALA A 265 46.16 -36.18 -6.43
C ALA A 265 44.77 -35.65 -6.07
N MET A 266 44.66 -35.13 -4.86
CA MET A 266 43.47 -34.43 -4.37
C MET A 266 43.84 -33.00 -4.08
N VAL A 267 42.99 -32.07 -4.56
CA VAL A 267 43.15 -30.64 -4.31
C VAL A 267 41.96 -30.18 -3.49
N VAL A 268 42.24 -29.43 -2.44
CA VAL A 268 41.23 -28.71 -1.64
C VAL A 268 41.73 -27.28 -1.48
N GLY A 269 40.88 -26.34 -1.76
CA GLY A 269 41.18 -24.91 -1.66
C GLY A 269 39.97 -24.11 -1.22
N ASP A 270 40.26 -22.97 -0.63
CA ASP A 270 39.22 -21.97 -0.27
C ASP A 270 39.69 -20.58 -0.70
N VAL A 271 38.89 -19.93 -1.54
CA VAL A 271 39.15 -18.57 -1.99
C VAL A 271 38.54 -17.59 -0.97
N THR A 272 39.39 -16.79 -0.36
CA THR A 272 38.97 -15.78 0.60
C THR A 272 37.96 -14.79 -0.01
N GLY A 273 36.85 -14.57 0.68
CA GLY A 273 35.74 -13.75 0.22
C GLY A 273 34.52 -14.60 -0.12
N HIS A 274 33.47 -13.95 -0.67
CA HIS A 274 32.23 -14.62 -1.02
C HIS A 274 31.60 -13.97 -2.27
N GLY A 275 30.65 -14.66 -2.87
CA GLY A 275 29.91 -14.18 -4.02
C GLY A 275 30.63 -14.42 -5.35
N VAL A 276 30.20 -13.75 -6.41
CA VAL A 276 30.63 -13.97 -7.79
C VAL A 276 32.17 -13.82 -7.97
N ALA A 277 32.78 -12.89 -7.22
CA ALA A 277 34.23 -12.65 -7.31
C ALA A 277 35.06 -13.88 -6.91
N SER A 278 34.70 -14.56 -5.81
CA SER A 278 35.39 -15.81 -5.39
C SER A 278 35.15 -16.92 -6.40
N GLY A 279 33.96 -17.04 -6.98
CA GLY A 279 33.71 -18.01 -8.06
C GLY A 279 34.51 -17.77 -9.32
N LEU A 280 34.78 -16.53 -9.71
CA LEU A 280 35.67 -16.21 -10.86
C LEU A 280 37.11 -16.58 -10.59
N VAL A 281 37.64 -16.27 -9.39
CA VAL A 281 38.99 -16.68 -8.98
C VAL A 281 39.12 -18.21 -9.01
N LEU A 282 38.12 -18.91 -8.46
CA LEU A 282 38.07 -20.37 -8.45
C LEU A 282 38.07 -20.98 -9.85
N SER A 283 37.34 -20.36 -10.81
CA SER A 283 37.37 -20.75 -12.22
C SER A 283 38.77 -20.63 -12.81
N GLY A 284 39.50 -19.55 -12.47
CA GLY A 284 40.91 -19.36 -12.86
C GLY A 284 41.82 -20.42 -12.25
N VAL A 285 41.66 -20.67 -10.95
CA VAL A 285 42.44 -21.73 -10.24
C VAL A 285 42.24 -23.09 -10.89
N ARG A 286 40.96 -23.49 -11.12
CA ARG A 286 40.64 -24.75 -11.80
C ARG A 286 41.30 -24.87 -13.17
N SER A 287 41.21 -23.80 -13.96
CA SER A 287 41.83 -23.79 -15.29
C SER A 287 43.35 -23.97 -15.24
N SER A 288 44.00 -23.28 -14.29
CA SER A 288 45.43 -23.40 -14.06
C SER A 288 45.83 -24.83 -13.62
N LEU A 289 45.08 -25.40 -12.66
CA LEU A 289 45.32 -26.77 -12.20
C LEU A 289 45.16 -27.82 -13.31
N ASN A 290 44.16 -27.65 -14.19
CA ASN A 290 43.97 -28.53 -15.34
C ASN A 290 45.15 -28.42 -16.35
N LEU A 291 45.73 -27.25 -16.54
CA LEU A 291 46.91 -27.05 -17.38
C LEU A 291 48.18 -27.70 -16.76
N LEU A 292 48.25 -27.66 -15.44
CA LEU A 292 49.38 -28.24 -14.68
C LEU A 292 49.16 -29.72 -14.28
N ARG A 293 48.20 -30.39 -14.90
CA ARG A 293 47.81 -31.76 -14.52
C ARG A 293 49.00 -32.71 -14.43
N ASP A 294 49.92 -32.67 -15.40
CA ASP A 294 51.08 -33.54 -15.44
C ASP A 294 52.11 -33.25 -14.34
N GLU A 295 52.07 -32.05 -13.74
CA GLU A 295 52.95 -31.66 -12.63
C GLU A 295 52.36 -32.01 -11.26
N MET A 296 51.07 -32.40 -11.20
CA MET A 296 50.36 -32.72 -9.94
C MET A 296 50.97 -33.89 -9.16
N GLU A 297 51.80 -34.75 -9.81
CA GLU A 297 52.59 -35.79 -9.12
C GLU A 297 53.63 -35.17 -8.16
N ARG A 298 53.96 -33.91 -8.33
CA ARG A 298 54.90 -33.14 -7.49
C ARG A 298 54.22 -31.87 -7.00
N PRO A 299 53.50 -31.93 -5.87
CA PRO A 299 52.72 -30.79 -5.39
C PRO A 299 53.53 -29.49 -5.24
N SER A 300 54.84 -29.57 -4.92
CA SER A 300 55.70 -28.40 -4.86
C SER A 300 55.86 -27.68 -6.21
N ALA A 301 55.87 -28.42 -7.31
CA ALA A 301 56.01 -27.85 -8.65
C ALA A 301 54.74 -27.12 -9.13
N VAL A 302 53.59 -27.43 -8.53
CA VAL A 302 52.31 -26.77 -8.83
C VAL A 302 52.15 -25.46 -8.05
N LEU A 303 52.85 -25.34 -6.90
CA LEU A 303 52.73 -24.19 -6.01
C LEU A 303 53.82 -23.13 -6.22
N ASP A 304 54.90 -23.49 -6.96
CA ASP A 304 55.98 -22.59 -7.38
C ASP A 304 55.58 -21.83 -8.67
#